data_c0c4f11324a9265b9646dc85b322ec4c
#
_entry.id   c0c4f11324a9265b9646dc85b322ec4c
#
_cell.length_a   1.000
_cell.length_b   1.000
_cell.length_c   1.000
_cell.angle_alpha   90.00
_cell.angle_beta   90.00
_cell.angle_gamma   90.00
#
_symmetry.space_group_name_H-M   'P 1'
#
loop_
_entity.id
_entity.type
_entity.pdbx_description
1 polymer ?
#
loop_
_entity_poly.entity_id
_entity_poly.type
_entity_poly.pdbx_seq_one_letter_code
_entity_poly.pdbx_strand_id
1 'polypeptide(L)'
;MKKAIKFFMSLVVSLLFLISCGNRGNSGSSGNNDGNSTVNAKINWPTKIVTVTLPYNAGGDTDIYCRLMSRKLEEKFGQPFVVVNMTGGSGIIAAKTVMAERPDGYNILFNHTGASLVQEATGTADFSYTDDFTNVATVAQDNTYVLIAKSTRWSNLDEMIEEAKANPGQVRYSQVYGSVTHYICSRMEDTMGIELNKLDVGTGAAERLVAFMGDQVDLIAVNYINIEDYVERGDFVVLGVFSEERSPGMEEILTMKEQGYDVVSSKNYEVKFPKGTDQGIVDILSAAIKEITEDEEFTEQLRRYYAIPFYRDQETMNREDREEVARLKEYFE
;
A
#
# COMPACT_ATOMS: atom_id res chain seq x y z
N MET A 1 45.87 15.38 33.93
CA MET A 1 46.83 16.42 33.49
C MET A 1 46.04 17.41 32.60
N LYS A 2 46.00 18.62 33.07
CA LYS A 2 45.37 19.81 32.50
C LYS A 2 46.05 20.22 31.18
N LYS A 3 45.27 20.73 30.18
CA LYS A 3 45.58 21.99 29.49
C LYS A 3 44.41 22.42 28.64
N ALA A 4 43.83 23.52 29.05
CA ALA A 4 42.97 24.44 28.29
C ALA A 4 43.83 25.36 27.42
N ILE A 5 43.29 25.91 26.35
CA ILE A 5 43.64 27.20 25.68
C ILE A 5 42.50 27.53 24.74
N LYS A 6 41.58 28.48 25.02
CA LYS A 6 41.54 29.95 24.78
C LYS A 6 41.15 30.27 23.32
N PHE A 7 39.90 30.72 23.13
CA PHE A 7 39.41 32.07 22.80
C PHE A 7 40.18 32.83 21.69
N PHE A 8 39.50 33.10 20.60
CA PHE A 8 39.65 34.40 19.91
C PHE A 8 38.31 34.86 19.36
N MET A 9 37.88 35.98 19.89
CA MET A 9 36.73 36.77 19.53
C MET A 9 37.29 37.94 18.65
N SER A 10 36.76 38.22 17.48
CA SER A 10 36.98 39.49 16.77
C SER A 10 35.66 40.01 16.19
N LEU A 11 35.36 41.15 16.71
CA LEU A 11 34.25 42.06 16.47
C LEU A 11 34.71 43.17 15.50
N VAL A 12 33.98 43.48 14.43
CA VAL A 12 34.02 44.79 13.69
C VAL A 12 32.65 44.96 13.06
N VAL A 13 31.75 45.68 13.54
CA VAL A 13 31.28 47.07 13.61
C VAL A 13 31.18 47.81 12.28
N SER A 14 29.93 48.06 11.89
CA SER A 14 29.27 49.21 11.24
C SER A 14 29.90 49.93 10.04
N LEU A 15 29.08 50.18 9.05
CA LEU A 15 28.78 51.55 8.60
C LEU A 15 27.47 51.65 7.76
N LEU A 16 26.58 52.51 8.21
CA LEU A 16 25.39 53.04 7.54
C LEU A 16 25.82 54.06 6.44
N PHE A 17 25.13 54.05 5.31
CA PHE A 17 24.91 55.27 4.53
C PHE A 17 23.48 55.36 4.01
N LEU A 18 22.77 56.31 4.54
CA LEU A 18 21.54 56.91 4.00
C LEU A 18 21.89 58.05 3.06
N ILE A 19 21.28 58.14 1.88
CA ILE A 19 21.00 59.39 1.15
C ILE A 19 19.73 59.12 0.33
N SER A 20 18.80 59.77 0.55
CA SER A 20 17.68 60.65 0.42
C SER A 20 17.61 61.49 -0.88
N CYS A 21 16.35 61.78 -1.21
CA CYS A 21 15.78 62.76 -2.16
C CYS A 21 15.72 62.32 -3.62
N GLY A 22 14.58 62.28 -4.28
CA GLY A 22 13.37 63.12 -4.26
C GLY A 22 13.21 63.76 -5.61
N ASN A 23 12.19 63.44 -6.40
CA ASN A 23 11.47 64.46 -7.17
C ASN A 23 10.08 63.98 -7.63
N ARG A 24 9.15 64.92 -7.56
CA ARG A 24 7.74 64.87 -7.99
C ARG A 24 7.62 64.99 -9.50
N GLY A 25 6.60 64.38 -10.05
CA GLY A 25 6.14 64.66 -11.44
C GLY A 25 4.91 63.82 -11.78
N ASN A 26 3.85 64.30 -11.54
CA ASN A 26 2.44 64.34 -11.90
C ASN A 26 1.99 63.70 -13.22
N SER A 27 0.77 63.16 -13.15
CA SER A 27 -0.33 63.05 -14.14
C SER A 27 -0.41 61.84 -15.03
N GLY A 28 -1.49 61.13 -14.81
CA GLY A 28 -2.39 60.89 -15.92
C GLY A 28 -2.69 59.46 -16.31
N SER A 29 -3.88 59.05 -15.89
CA SER A 29 -4.81 58.32 -16.74
C SER A 29 -4.69 56.81 -16.94
N SER A 30 -5.68 56.19 -16.37
CA SER A 30 -6.56 55.22 -17.07
C SER A 30 -6.00 53.89 -17.59
N GLY A 31 -6.49 52.88 -17.02
CA GLY A 31 -6.95 51.73 -17.82
C GLY A 31 -6.09 50.48 -17.77
N ASN A 32 -6.66 49.61 -17.23
CA ASN A 32 -6.80 48.20 -17.55
C ASN A 32 -6.19 47.22 -16.56
N ASN A 33 -7.11 46.63 -15.94
CA ASN A 33 -7.25 45.21 -15.69
C ASN A 33 -6.20 44.37 -16.42
N ASP A 34 -5.11 44.07 -15.80
CA ASP A 34 -4.29 42.95 -16.26
C ASP A 34 -4.39 41.84 -15.24
N GLY A 35 -5.00 40.79 -15.77
CA GLY A 35 -5.22 39.56 -15.12
C GLY A 35 -4.00 39.07 -14.36
N ASN A 36 -4.29 38.58 -13.21
CA ASN A 36 -3.42 37.77 -12.40
C ASN A 36 -3.00 36.52 -13.23
N SER A 37 -2.04 36.69 -14.10
CA SER A 37 -1.31 35.57 -14.67
C SER A 37 -0.43 35.03 -13.55
N THR A 38 -0.99 34.12 -12.76
CA THR A 38 -0.19 33.17 -12.00
C THR A 38 0.71 32.49 -13.03
N VAL A 39 1.96 32.95 -13.10
CA VAL A 39 3.02 32.23 -13.79
C VAL A 39 3.10 30.88 -13.08
N ASN A 40 2.51 29.86 -13.68
CA ASN A 40 2.70 28.48 -13.27
C ASN A 40 4.20 28.19 -13.47
N ALA A 41 5.00 28.47 -12.45
CA ALA A 41 6.38 28.04 -12.43
C ALA A 41 6.36 26.52 -12.56
N LYS A 42 6.85 26.00 -13.68
CA LYS A 42 6.91 24.56 -13.93
C LYS A 42 7.68 23.93 -12.77
N ILE A 43 6.98 23.14 -11.95
CA ILE A 43 7.59 22.43 -10.81
C ILE A 43 8.65 21.49 -11.38
N ASN A 44 9.89 21.68 -10.94
CA ASN A 44 11.02 20.81 -11.30
C ASN A 44 11.19 19.75 -10.21
N TRP A 45 10.49 18.65 -10.36
CA TRP A 45 10.51 17.52 -9.43
C TRP A 45 10.51 16.20 -10.24
N PRO A 46 11.24 15.15 -9.76
CA PRO A 46 12.24 15.18 -8.68
C PRO A 46 13.62 15.69 -9.17
N THR A 47 14.42 16.28 -8.27
CA THR A 47 15.78 16.76 -8.56
C THR A 47 16.86 16.01 -7.78
N LYS A 48 16.46 15.07 -6.94
CA LYS A 48 17.31 14.22 -6.10
C LYS A 48 16.62 12.88 -5.85
N ILE A 49 17.28 11.98 -5.15
CA ILE A 49 16.75 10.68 -4.75
C ILE A 49 15.39 10.82 -4.07
N VAL A 50 14.44 9.99 -4.48
CA VAL A 50 13.14 9.77 -3.82
C VAL A 50 13.18 8.43 -3.07
N THR A 51 12.83 8.43 -1.79
CA THR A 51 12.73 7.22 -0.98
C THR A 51 11.31 6.66 -1.05
N VAL A 52 11.19 5.38 -1.36
CA VAL A 52 9.92 4.67 -1.40
C VAL A 52 9.91 3.62 -0.30
N THR A 53 9.25 3.93 0.82
CA THR A 53 9.17 3.03 1.97
C THR A 53 7.98 2.11 1.82
N LEU A 54 8.19 0.81 2.03
CA LEU A 54 7.14 -0.20 2.05
C LEU A 54 7.18 -1.03 3.34
N PRO A 55 6.01 -1.50 3.85
CA PRO A 55 5.90 -2.08 5.20
C PRO A 55 6.20 -3.58 5.30
N TYR A 56 6.71 -4.22 4.24
CA TYR A 56 6.86 -5.68 4.17
C TYR A 56 8.30 -6.11 3.85
N ASN A 57 8.58 -7.41 4.07
CA ASN A 57 9.87 -8.03 3.73
C ASN A 57 10.13 -8.01 2.22
N ALA A 58 11.41 -7.99 1.85
CA ALA A 58 11.82 -8.11 0.45
C ALA A 58 11.40 -9.47 -0.15
N GLY A 59 11.05 -9.45 -1.44
CA GLY A 59 10.68 -10.65 -2.21
C GLY A 59 9.20 -11.02 -2.14
N GLY A 60 8.38 -10.32 -1.37
CA GLY A 60 6.92 -10.45 -1.42
C GLY A 60 6.28 -9.63 -2.54
N ASP A 61 4.99 -9.83 -2.75
CA ASP A 61 4.17 -9.15 -3.76
C ASP A 61 4.34 -7.62 -3.72
N THR A 62 4.20 -7.01 -2.55
CA THR A 62 4.33 -5.56 -2.36
C THR A 62 5.73 -5.05 -2.74
N ASP A 63 6.79 -5.78 -2.38
CA ASP A 63 8.17 -5.41 -2.73
C ASP A 63 8.40 -5.50 -4.24
N ILE A 64 7.90 -6.55 -4.88
CA ILE A 64 8.01 -6.76 -6.33
C ILE A 64 7.35 -5.61 -7.08
N TYR A 65 6.08 -5.30 -6.78
CA TYR A 65 5.33 -4.25 -7.49
C TYR A 65 5.91 -2.85 -7.21
N CYS A 66 6.37 -2.60 -5.98
CA CYS A 66 7.07 -1.38 -5.63
C CYS A 66 8.34 -1.18 -6.47
N ARG A 67 9.16 -2.23 -6.63
CA ARG A 67 10.40 -2.17 -7.44
C ARG A 67 10.12 -2.02 -8.92
N LEU A 68 9.09 -2.68 -9.46
CA LEU A 68 8.67 -2.52 -10.84
C LEU A 68 8.26 -1.07 -11.13
N MET A 69 7.42 -0.49 -10.30
CA MET A 69 7.03 0.92 -10.39
C MET A 69 8.24 1.85 -10.24
N SER A 70 9.07 1.64 -9.20
CA SER A 70 10.22 2.51 -8.90
C SER A 70 11.22 2.55 -10.06
N ARG A 71 11.47 1.42 -10.72
CA ARG A 71 12.33 1.34 -11.91
C ARG A 71 11.77 2.17 -13.06
N LYS A 72 10.49 2.04 -13.37
CA LYS A 72 9.83 2.84 -14.42
C LYS A 72 9.82 4.33 -14.10
N LEU A 73 9.65 4.71 -12.84
CA LEU A 73 9.76 6.11 -12.40
C LEU A 73 11.19 6.65 -12.54
N GLU A 74 12.21 5.84 -12.19
CA GLU A 74 13.62 6.20 -12.40
C GLU A 74 13.94 6.40 -13.88
N GLU A 75 13.50 5.51 -14.76
CA GLU A 75 13.64 5.62 -16.21
C GLU A 75 13.00 6.92 -16.73
N LYS A 76 11.81 7.26 -16.23
CA LYS A 76 11.05 8.46 -16.66
C LYS A 76 11.68 9.76 -16.18
N PHE A 77 12.08 9.83 -14.93
CA PHE A 77 12.53 11.08 -14.30
C PHE A 77 14.06 11.27 -14.28
N GLY A 78 14.83 10.22 -14.53
CA GLY A 78 16.29 10.26 -14.45
C GLY A 78 16.83 10.47 -13.04
N GLN A 79 16.01 10.24 -12.01
CA GLN A 79 16.38 10.32 -10.60
C GLN A 79 16.05 8.98 -9.91
N PRO A 80 16.91 8.50 -8.99
CA PRO A 80 16.67 7.23 -8.33
C PRO A 80 15.42 7.24 -7.44
N PHE A 81 14.61 6.18 -7.53
CA PHE A 81 13.52 5.84 -6.62
C PHE A 81 13.94 4.65 -5.78
N VAL A 82 14.48 4.93 -4.59
CA VAL A 82 15.12 3.92 -3.72
C VAL A 82 14.10 3.25 -2.82
N VAL A 83 13.91 1.94 -2.99
CA VAL A 83 12.97 1.14 -2.21
C VAL A 83 13.58 0.74 -0.87
N VAL A 84 12.85 1.01 0.23
CA VAL A 84 13.23 0.69 1.61
C VAL A 84 12.15 -0.20 2.23
N ASN A 85 12.53 -1.42 2.59
CA ASN A 85 11.68 -2.35 3.34
C ASN A 85 11.75 -2.02 4.83
N MET A 86 10.62 -1.62 5.44
CA MET A 86 10.53 -1.26 6.86
C MET A 86 9.39 -2.04 7.52
N THR A 87 9.70 -3.18 8.07
CA THR A 87 8.72 -4.07 8.71
C THR A 87 8.40 -3.65 10.13
N GLY A 88 7.28 -4.16 10.66
CA GLY A 88 6.90 -4.03 12.07
C GLY A 88 5.51 -3.44 12.26
N GLY A 89 4.80 -3.92 13.29
CA GLY A 89 3.44 -3.50 13.62
C GLY A 89 2.44 -3.66 12.48
N SER A 90 2.58 -4.72 11.70
CA SER A 90 1.76 -4.96 10.49
C SER A 90 1.78 -3.80 9.48
N GLY A 91 2.90 -3.02 9.44
CA GLY A 91 3.07 -1.89 8.53
C GLY A 91 2.91 -0.51 9.19
N ILE A 92 2.41 -0.44 10.41
CA ILE A 92 2.19 0.82 11.14
C ILE A 92 3.50 1.59 11.35
N ILE A 93 4.64 0.90 11.59
CA ILE A 93 5.94 1.55 11.77
C ILE A 93 6.36 2.31 10.51
N ALA A 94 6.26 1.67 9.34
CA ALA A 94 6.58 2.31 8.06
C ALA A 94 5.67 3.53 7.80
N ALA A 95 4.36 3.37 8.00
CA ALA A 95 3.40 4.44 7.80
C ALA A 95 3.70 5.65 8.71
N LYS A 96 3.91 5.44 10.02
CA LYS A 96 4.27 6.52 10.95
C LYS A 96 5.61 7.18 10.63
N THR A 97 6.57 6.40 10.14
CA THR A 97 7.86 6.95 9.72
C THR A 97 7.68 7.91 8.55
N VAL A 98 6.93 7.50 7.51
CA VAL A 98 6.67 8.38 6.36
C VAL A 98 5.79 9.57 6.75
N MET A 99 4.78 9.40 7.61
CA MET A 99 3.96 10.52 8.13
C MET A 99 4.80 11.61 8.80
N ALA A 100 5.88 11.24 9.49
CA ALA A 100 6.77 12.18 10.19
C ALA A 100 7.75 12.90 9.27
N GLU A 101 7.86 12.49 8.01
CA GLU A 101 8.74 13.12 7.03
C GLU A 101 8.17 14.46 6.51
N ARG A 102 9.03 15.28 5.90
CA ARG A 102 8.61 16.54 5.30
C ARG A 102 7.73 16.28 4.08
N PRO A 103 6.65 17.07 3.89
CA PRO A 103 5.76 16.95 2.73
C PRO A 103 6.39 17.63 1.47
N ASP A 104 7.64 17.30 1.17
CA ASP A 104 8.42 17.89 0.07
C ASP A 104 8.51 17.00 -1.19
N GLY A 105 7.76 15.85 -1.17
CA GLY A 105 7.66 14.94 -2.31
C GLY A 105 8.82 13.93 -2.41
N TYR A 106 9.72 13.83 -1.43
CA TYR A 106 10.88 12.93 -1.50
C TYR A 106 10.79 11.70 -0.62
N ASN A 107 9.69 11.52 0.09
CA ASN A 107 9.39 10.33 0.88
C ASN A 107 7.99 9.83 0.52
N ILE A 108 7.91 8.60 0.06
CA ILE A 108 6.70 7.92 -0.40
C ILE A 108 6.43 6.74 0.52
N LEU A 109 5.16 6.55 0.89
CA LEU A 109 4.65 5.29 1.39
C LEU A 109 4.06 4.50 0.22
N PHE A 110 4.55 3.29 0.01
CA PHE A 110 3.95 2.31 -0.88
C PHE A 110 3.34 1.19 -0.05
N ASN A 111 2.04 1.07 -0.06
CA ASN A 111 1.30 0.07 0.72
C ASN A 111 0.14 -0.52 -0.09
N HIS A 112 -0.67 -1.37 0.52
CA HIS A 112 -1.89 -1.89 -0.11
C HIS A 112 -3.11 -1.77 0.81
N THR A 113 -4.29 -1.66 0.21
CA THR A 113 -5.58 -1.48 0.88
C THR A 113 -5.95 -2.61 1.82
N GLY A 114 -5.58 -3.86 1.50
CA GLY A 114 -5.91 -5.04 2.30
C GLY A 114 -5.39 -5.02 3.74
N ALA A 115 -4.37 -4.18 4.04
CA ALA A 115 -3.93 -3.95 5.42
C ALA A 115 -4.38 -2.58 5.92
N SER A 116 -4.12 -1.51 5.16
CA SER A 116 -4.32 -0.13 5.62
C SER A 116 -5.77 0.17 5.99
N LEU A 117 -6.73 -0.19 5.12
CA LEU A 117 -8.14 0.13 5.38
C LEU A 117 -8.73 -0.71 6.51
N VAL A 118 -8.31 -1.97 6.64
CA VAL A 118 -8.73 -2.82 7.78
C VAL A 118 -8.16 -2.30 9.10
N GLN A 119 -6.89 -1.87 9.13
CA GLN A 119 -6.27 -1.28 10.32
C GLN A 119 -6.95 0.01 10.75
N GLU A 120 -7.32 0.86 9.80
CA GLU A 120 -8.08 2.08 10.07
C GLU A 120 -9.48 1.77 10.58
N ALA A 121 -10.19 0.84 9.94
CA ALA A 121 -11.54 0.45 10.32
C ALA A 121 -11.63 -0.18 11.71
N THR A 122 -10.68 -1.05 12.06
CA THR A 122 -10.63 -1.75 13.36
C THR A 122 -10.00 -0.91 14.48
N GLY A 123 -9.50 0.31 14.17
CA GLY A 123 -8.79 1.14 15.14
C GLY A 123 -7.43 0.56 15.57
N THR A 124 -6.89 -0.41 14.83
CA THR A 124 -5.54 -0.96 15.08
C THR A 124 -4.46 0.09 14.76
N ALA A 125 -4.67 0.91 13.73
CA ALA A 125 -3.91 2.13 13.52
C ALA A 125 -4.53 3.28 14.33
N ASP A 126 -3.71 4.06 15.04
CA ASP A 126 -4.12 5.26 15.78
C ASP A 126 -4.07 6.53 14.91
N PHE A 127 -4.11 6.36 13.60
CA PHE A 127 -4.14 7.39 12.56
C PHE A 127 -4.98 6.88 11.38
N SER A 128 -5.31 7.79 10.44
CA SER A 128 -6.07 7.47 9.23
C SER A 128 -5.14 7.36 8.02
N TYR A 129 -5.17 6.22 7.33
CA TYR A 129 -4.48 6.06 6.03
C TYR A 129 -5.16 6.88 4.93
N THR A 130 -6.45 7.19 5.10
CA THR A 130 -7.22 7.96 4.12
C THR A 130 -7.08 9.46 4.32
N ASP A 131 -6.94 9.94 5.57
CA ASP A 131 -6.97 11.37 5.89
C ASP A 131 -5.64 11.95 6.37
N ASP A 132 -4.72 11.17 6.92
CA ASP A 132 -3.44 11.65 7.45
C ASP A 132 -2.27 11.56 6.45
N PHE A 133 -2.57 11.16 5.22
CA PHE A 133 -1.65 11.18 4.07
C PHE A 133 -2.20 12.07 2.96
N THR A 134 -1.34 12.37 1.99
CA THR A 134 -1.73 12.90 0.68
C THR A 134 -1.67 11.73 -0.30
N ASN A 135 -2.83 11.21 -0.69
CA ASN A 135 -2.95 10.14 -1.67
C ASN A 135 -2.47 10.63 -3.04
N VAL A 136 -1.86 9.74 -3.83
CA VAL A 136 -1.33 10.06 -5.17
C VAL A 136 -2.07 9.26 -6.22
N ALA A 137 -1.86 7.96 -6.26
CA ALA A 137 -2.49 7.05 -7.21
C ALA A 137 -2.40 5.59 -6.74
N THR A 138 -3.25 4.74 -7.32
CA THR A 138 -3.08 3.30 -7.33
C THR A 138 -2.27 2.89 -8.55
N VAL A 139 -1.43 1.87 -8.45
CA VAL A 139 -0.55 1.42 -9.53
C VAL A 139 -0.85 0.00 -10.01
N ALA A 140 -1.33 -0.85 -9.12
CA ALA A 140 -1.63 -2.24 -9.43
C ALA A 140 -2.78 -2.75 -8.54
N GLN A 141 -3.43 -3.79 -9.01
CA GLN A 141 -4.38 -4.58 -8.23
C GLN A 141 -3.98 -6.05 -8.27
N ASP A 142 -4.10 -6.70 -7.11
CA ASP A 142 -3.87 -8.13 -6.95
C ASP A 142 -5.16 -8.79 -6.44
N ASN A 143 -5.70 -9.64 -7.28
CA ASN A 143 -6.92 -10.40 -7.03
C ASN A 143 -6.62 -11.89 -6.83
N THR A 144 -5.37 -12.23 -6.45
CA THR A 144 -4.89 -13.62 -6.37
C THR A 144 -4.71 -14.12 -4.95
N TYR A 145 -5.37 -13.45 -4.00
CA TYR A 145 -5.34 -13.89 -2.61
C TYR A 145 -6.24 -15.12 -2.45
N VAL A 146 -5.65 -16.23 -2.00
CA VAL A 146 -6.31 -17.55 -2.00
C VAL A 146 -6.30 -18.18 -0.62
N LEU A 147 -7.32 -18.99 -0.31
CA LEU A 147 -7.32 -19.91 0.80
C LEU A 147 -6.71 -21.24 0.39
N ILE A 148 -5.73 -21.72 1.13
CA ILE A 148 -5.08 -22.99 0.85
C ILE A 148 -5.10 -23.96 2.04
N ALA A 149 -5.07 -25.24 1.69
CA ALA A 149 -4.88 -26.36 2.61
C ALA A 149 -3.83 -27.34 2.05
N LYS A 150 -3.35 -28.27 2.89
CA LYS A 150 -2.59 -29.44 2.41
C LYS A 150 -3.53 -30.38 1.66
N SER A 151 -3.15 -30.85 0.48
CA SER A 151 -3.94 -31.77 -0.34
C SER A 151 -4.23 -33.10 0.34
N THR A 152 -3.42 -33.47 1.35
CA THR A 152 -3.62 -34.66 2.18
C THR A 152 -4.75 -34.53 3.20
N ARG A 153 -5.26 -33.31 3.42
CA ARG A 153 -6.31 -33.09 4.42
C ARG A 153 -7.69 -32.88 3.79
N TRP A 154 -7.80 -31.97 2.83
CA TRP A 154 -9.04 -31.69 2.10
C TRP A 154 -8.76 -31.57 0.61
N SER A 155 -9.72 -31.98 -0.21
CA SER A 155 -9.65 -31.88 -1.67
C SER A 155 -10.37 -30.63 -2.21
N ASN A 156 -11.26 -30.04 -1.42
CA ASN A 156 -12.11 -28.91 -1.80
C ASN A 156 -12.62 -28.14 -0.57
N LEU A 157 -13.30 -27.02 -0.84
CA LEU A 157 -13.83 -26.14 0.18
C LEU A 157 -14.95 -26.81 1.03
N ASP A 158 -15.80 -27.60 0.39
CA ASP A 158 -16.93 -28.23 1.07
C ASP A 158 -16.47 -29.21 2.16
N GLU A 159 -15.45 -30.03 1.88
CA GLU A 159 -14.85 -30.95 2.87
C GLU A 159 -14.30 -30.19 4.08
N MET A 160 -13.64 -29.05 3.85
CA MET A 160 -13.14 -28.19 4.93
C MET A 160 -14.29 -27.62 5.77
N ILE A 161 -15.35 -27.13 5.12
CA ILE A 161 -16.53 -26.57 5.80
C ILE A 161 -17.27 -27.64 6.61
N GLU A 162 -17.43 -28.84 6.07
CA GLU A 162 -18.07 -29.97 6.78
C GLU A 162 -17.27 -30.34 8.04
N GLU A 163 -15.95 -30.44 7.94
CA GLU A 163 -15.09 -30.71 9.10
C GLU A 163 -15.17 -29.58 10.15
N ALA A 164 -15.11 -28.32 9.71
CA ALA A 164 -15.18 -27.17 10.62
C ALA A 164 -16.54 -27.08 11.33
N LYS A 165 -17.63 -27.41 10.65
CA LYS A 165 -18.98 -27.51 11.28
C LYS A 165 -19.11 -28.66 12.26
N ALA A 166 -18.50 -29.80 11.93
CA ALA A 166 -18.52 -30.97 12.82
C ALA A 166 -17.63 -30.77 14.07
N ASN A 167 -16.59 -29.95 13.97
CA ASN A 167 -15.59 -29.73 15.02
C ASN A 167 -15.32 -28.22 15.20
N PRO A 168 -16.26 -27.43 15.75
CA PRO A 168 -16.12 -26.00 15.92
C PRO A 168 -14.85 -25.65 16.71
N GLY A 169 -14.09 -24.64 16.23
CA GLY A 169 -12.86 -24.17 16.86
C GLY A 169 -11.67 -25.15 16.80
N GLN A 170 -11.72 -26.22 16.01
CA GLN A 170 -10.61 -27.17 15.86
C GLN A 170 -9.77 -26.93 14.60
N VAL A 171 -10.35 -26.39 13.53
CA VAL A 171 -9.62 -26.05 12.31
C VAL A 171 -8.82 -24.77 12.54
N ARG A 172 -7.49 -24.87 12.47
CA ARG A 172 -6.55 -23.78 12.77
C ARG A 172 -6.33 -22.89 11.56
N TYR A 173 -6.60 -21.62 11.70
CA TYR A 173 -6.39 -20.61 10.66
C TYR A 173 -5.40 -19.53 11.13
N SER A 174 -4.47 -19.14 10.26
CA SER A 174 -3.54 -18.04 10.53
C SER A 174 -4.23 -16.69 10.39
N GLN A 175 -4.41 -16.00 11.50
CA GLN A 175 -5.02 -14.69 11.57
C GLN A 175 -4.11 -13.70 12.31
N VAL A 176 -3.97 -12.49 11.78
CA VAL A 176 -3.40 -11.34 12.48
C VAL A 176 -4.52 -10.31 12.68
N TYR A 177 -4.79 -9.96 13.93
CA TYR A 177 -5.85 -9.00 14.25
C TYR A 177 -5.61 -7.65 13.55
N GLY A 178 -6.68 -7.04 13.01
CA GLY A 178 -6.61 -5.78 12.27
C GLY A 178 -5.94 -5.88 10.89
N SER A 179 -5.83 -7.08 10.33
CA SER A 179 -5.29 -7.29 8.98
C SER A 179 -6.33 -7.89 8.03
N VAL A 180 -5.95 -8.03 6.75
CA VAL A 180 -6.79 -8.72 5.75
C VAL A 180 -7.14 -10.15 6.16
N THR A 181 -6.24 -10.86 6.87
CA THR A 181 -6.53 -12.22 7.35
C THR A 181 -7.57 -12.23 8.46
N HIS A 182 -7.65 -11.17 9.27
CA HIS A 182 -8.74 -10.99 10.23
C HIS A 182 -10.08 -10.80 9.52
N TYR A 183 -10.15 -9.87 8.58
CA TYR A 183 -11.36 -9.63 7.80
C TYR A 183 -11.85 -10.90 7.09
N ILE A 184 -10.95 -11.58 6.37
CA ILE A 184 -11.28 -12.84 5.65
C ILE A 184 -11.80 -13.91 6.62
N CYS A 185 -11.11 -14.10 7.77
CA CYS A 185 -11.54 -15.10 8.77
C CYS A 185 -12.96 -14.81 9.26
N SER A 186 -13.23 -13.58 9.66
CA SER A 186 -14.55 -13.17 10.13
C SER A 186 -15.63 -13.38 9.05
N ARG A 187 -15.34 -12.99 7.81
CA ARG A 187 -16.27 -13.21 6.68
C ARG A 187 -16.51 -14.70 6.39
N MET A 188 -15.47 -15.55 6.48
CA MET A 188 -15.64 -17.00 6.33
C MET A 188 -16.52 -17.57 7.44
N GLU A 189 -16.26 -17.20 8.71
CA GLU A 189 -17.08 -17.66 9.83
C GLU A 189 -18.55 -17.28 9.66
N ASP A 190 -18.83 -16.03 9.29
CA ASP A 190 -20.19 -15.51 9.12
C ASP A 190 -20.92 -16.16 7.94
N THR A 191 -20.27 -16.26 6.78
CA THR A 191 -20.94 -16.72 5.55
C THR A 191 -21.03 -18.23 5.45
N MET A 192 -20.05 -18.97 6.00
CA MET A 192 -20.00 -20.43 5.97
C MET A 192 -20.65 -21.05 7.21
N GLY A 193 -20.89 -20.28 8.27
CA GLY A 193 -21.43 -20.77 9.53
C GLY A 193 -20.47 -21.74 10.23
N ILE A 194 -19.18 -21.38 10.30
CA ILE A 194 -18.11 -22.19 10.92
C ILE A 194 -17.45 -21.39 12.05
N GLU A 195 -16.70 -22.07 12.91
CA GLU A 195 -15.84 -21.48 13.93
C GLU A 195 -14.41 -22.00 13.74
N LEU A 196 -13.45 -21.08 13.58
CA LEU A 196 -12.03 -21.37 13.35
C LEU A 196 -11.19 -21.09 14.60
N ASN A 197 -10.14 -21.87 14.79
CA ASN A 197 -9.10 -21.61 15.79
C ASN A 197 -8.07 -20.62 15.22
N LYS A 198 -8.14 -19.38 15.67
CA LYS A 198 -7.35 -18.26 15.16
C LYS A 198 -5.98 -18.22 15.83
N LEU A 199 -4.91 -18.37 15.06
CA LEU A 199 -3.54 -18.39 15.54
C LEU A 199 -2.73 -17.26 14.85
N ASP A 200 -2.07 -16.41 15.62
CA ASP A 200 -1.10 -15.46 15.10
C ASP A 200 0.26 -16.14 14.95
N VAL A 201 0.66 -16.39 13.70
CA VAL A 201 1.93 -17.05 13.36
C VAL A 201 2.87 -16.12 12.58
N GLY A 202 2.55 -14.83 12.56
CA GLY A 202 3.35 -13.80 11.88
C GLY A 202 2.57 -13.05 10.79
N THR A 203 3.03 -11.87 10.46
CA THR A 203 2.31 -10.91 9.60
C THR A 203 2.59 -11.09 8.11
N GLY A 204 3.73 -11.66 7.73
CA GLY A 204 4.14 -11.88 6.35
C GLY A 204 3.66 -13.21 5.77
N ALA A 205 3.62 -13.30 4.43
CA ALA A 205 3.29 -14.54 3.75
C ALA A 205 4.30 -15.66 4.06
N ALA A 206 5.57 -15.31 4.17
CA ALA A 206 6.65 -16.27 4.46
C ALA A 206 6.50 -16.93 5.84
N GLU A 207 6.21 -16.15 6.88
CA GLU A 207 6.00 -16.68 8.23
C GLU A 207 4.79 -17.62 8.26
N ARG A 208 3.68 -17.21 7.63
CA ARG A 208 2.46 -18.05 7.53
C ARG A 208 2.74 -19.35 6.79
N LEU A 209 3.48 -19.29 5.69
CA LEU A 209 3.84 -20.48 4.91
C LEU A 209 4.73 -21.44 5.71
N VAL A 210 5.70 -20.95 6.45
CA VAL A 210 6.55 -21.75 7.36
C VAL A 210 5.70 -22.43 8.43
N ALA A 211 4.78 -21.71 9.07
CA ALA A 211 3.88 -22.26 10.08
C ALA A 211 2.93 -23.32 9.51
N PHE A 212 2.42 -23.08 8.29
CA PHE A 212 1.57 -24.03 7.57
C PHE A 212 2.31 -25.30 7.15
N MET A 213 3.53 -25.17 6.60
CA MET A 213 4.36 -26.33 6.28
C MET A 213 4.74 -27.14 7.52
N GLY A 214 4.95 -26.47 8.66
CA GLY A 214 5.26 -27.06 9.96
C GLY A 214 4.04 -27.57 10.76
N ASP A 215 2.87 -27.68 10.14
CA ASP A 215 1.62 -28.18 10.77
C ASP A 215 1.16 -27.38 12.01
N GLN A 216 1.57 -26.11 12.12
CA GLN A 216 1.09 -25.23 13.20
C GLN A 216 -0.32 -24.72 12.91
N VAL A 217 -0.66 -24.52 11.65
CA VAL A 217 -1.98 -24.12 11.17
C VAL A 217 -2.43 -25.03 10.02
N ASP A 218 -3.72 -25.12 9.81
CA ASP A 218 -4.36 -25.99 8.80
C ASP A 218 -4.73 -25.23 7.54
N LEU A 219 -5.00 -23.93 7.71
CA LEU A 219 -5.40 -23.01 6.65
C LEU A 219 -4.59 -21.73 6.73
N ILE A 220 -4.19 -21.22 5.58
CA ILE A 220 -3.63 -19.88 5.43
C ILE A 220 -4.23 -19.18 4.22
N ALA A 221 -4.29 -17.86 4.29
CA ALA A 221 -4.58 -17.01 3.14
C ALA A 221 -3.27 -16.35 2.67
N VAL A 222 -2.93 -16.51 1.39
CA VAL A 222 -1.70 -15.99 0.76
C VAL A 222 -1.96 -15.63 -0.70
N ASN A 223 -1.07 -14.85 -1.32
CA ASN A 223 -1.08 -14.67 -2.76
C ASN A 223 -0.64 -15.94 -3.48
N TYR A 224 -1.30 -16.27 -4.59
CA TYR A 224 -1.06 -17.49 -5.36
C TYR A 224 0.39 -17.66 -5.78
N ILE A 225 1.06 -16.59 -6.20
CA ILE A 225 2.47 -16.61 -6.58
C ILE A 225 3.40 -17.18 -5.49
N ASN A 226 3.04 -17.10 -4.22
CA ASN A 226 3.86 -17.63 -3.13
C ASN A 226 3.74 -19.15 -2.98
N ILE A 227 2.78 -19.78 -3.66
CA ILE A 227 2.43 -21.19 -3.45
C ILE A 227 2.26 -21.97 -4.77
N GLU A 228 2.39 -21.32 -5.91
CA GLU A 228 2.22 -21.90 -7.25
C GLU A 228 2.95 -23.23 -7.41
N ASP A 229 4.26 -23.26 -7.12
CA ASP A 229 5.10 -24.47 -7.22
C ASP A 229 4.57 -25.63 -6.35
N TYR A 230 3.96 -25.35 -5.21
CA TYR A 230 3.40 -26.38 -4.31
C TYR A 230 2.06 -26.90 -4.82
N VAL A 231 1.25 -26.02 -5.44
CA VAL A 231 -0.01 -26.41 -6.07
C VAL A 231 0.26 -27.26 -7.31
N GLU A 232 1.21 -26.87 -8.16
CA GLU A 232 1.61 -27.65 -9.36
C GLU A 232 2.14 -29.03 -9.01
N ARG A 233 2.85 -29.17 -7.89
CA ARG A 233 3.32 -30.49 -7.40
C ARG A 233 2.23 -31.31 -6.72
N GLY A 234 1.07 -30.72 -6.46
CA GLY A 234 -0.03 -31.35 -5.75
C GLY A 234 0.16 -31.44 -4.23
N ASP A 235 1.10 -30.68 -3.66
CA ASP A 235 1.32 -30.62 -2.21
C ASP A 235 0.20 -29.85 -1.50
N PHE A 236 -0.27 -28.77 -2.15
CA PHE A 236 -1.32 -27.90 -1.65
C PHE A 236 -2.53 -27.90 -2.58
N VAL A 237 -3.70 -27.63 -2.00
CA VAL A 237 -4.94 -27.37 -2.72
C VAL A 237 -5.41 -25.95 -2.46
N VAL A 238 -5.83 -25.27 -3.52
CA VAL A 238 -6.51 -23.97 -3.41
C VAL A 238 -8.00 -24.23 -3.20
N LEU A 239 -8.52 -23.81 -2.04
CA LEU A 239 -9.92 -23.98 -1.68
C LEU A 239 -10.82 -22.90 -2.28
N GLY A 240 -10.25 -21.76 -2.63
CA GLY A 240 -10.93 -20.67 -3.33
C GLY A 240 -10.15 -19.38 -3.35
N VAL A 241 -10.48 -18.50 -4.31
CA VAL A 241 -9.92 -17.17 -4.47
C VAL A 241 -10.84 -16.13 -3.83
N PHE A 242 -10.28 -15.15 -3.13
CA PHE A 242 -11.03 -14.06 -2.49
C PHE A 242 -11.26 -12.87 -3.43
N SER A 243 -11.51 -13.08 -4.69
CA SER A 243 -11.80 -12.02 -5.67
C SER A 243 -13.26 -12.06 -6.12
N GLU A 244 -13.76 -10.94 -6.67
CA GLU A 244 -15.08 -10.87 -7.29
C GLU A 244 -15.20 -11.79 -8.50
N GLU A 245 -14.14 -11.84 -9.30
CA GLU A 245 -14.06 -12.62 -10.54
C GLU A 245 -12.75 -13.41 -10.54
N ARG A 246 -12.66 -14.45 -11.39
CA ARG A 246 -11.44 -15.23 -11.55
C ARG A 246 -10.33 -14.37 -12.13
N SER A 247 -9.11 -14.54 -11.63
CA SER A 247 -7.95 -13.79 -12.09
C SER A 247 -7.35 -14.40 -13.36
N PRO A 248 -6.79 -13.58 -14.26
CA PRO A 248 -6.04 -14.07 -15.42
C PRO A 248 -4.89 -15.01 -14.99
N GLY A 249 -4.81 -16.16 -15.65
CA GLY A 249 -3.85 -17.23 -15.30
C GLY A 249 -4.29 -18.15 -14.18
N MET A 250 -5.50 -17.94 -13.61
CA MET A 250 -6.09 -18.75 -12.55
C MET A 250 -7.57 -19.11 -12.88
N GLU A 251 -7.89 -19.21 -14.15
CA GLU A 251 -9.27 -19.38 -14.64
C GLU A 251 -9.91 -20.70 -14.19
N GLU A 252 -9.10 -21.70 -13.82
CA GLU A 252 -9.58 -22.98 -13.33
C GLU A 252 -9.95 -22.97 -11.82
N ILE A 253 -9.54 -21.92 -11.09
CA ILE A 253 -9.78 -21.81 -9.64
C ILE A 253 -11.05 -20.99 -9.39
N LEU A 254 -12.00 -21.60 -8.68
CA LEU A 254 -13.25 -20.94 -8.32
C LEU A 254 -13.01 -19.82 -7.29
N THR A 255 -13.75 -18.72 -7.43
CA THR A 255 -13.81 -17.72 -6.37
C THR A 255 -14.68 -18.23 -5.20
N MET A 256 -14.51 -17.64 -4.02
CA MET A 256 -15.41 -17.94 -2.88
C MET A 256 -16.85 -17.58 -3.24
N LYS A 257 -17.06 -16.51 -3.99
CA LYS A 257 -18.37 -16.04 -4.44
C LYS A 257 -19.06 -17.02 -5.39
N GLU A 258 -18.33 -17.60 -6.34
CA GLU A 258 -18.86 -18.66 -7.23
C GLU A 258 -19.23 -19.92 -6.46
N GLN A 259 -18.60 -20.17 -5.33
CA GLN A 259 -18.92 -21.27 -4.41
C GLN A 259 -20.05 -20.93 -3.42
N GLY A 260 -20.66 -19.73 -3.55
CA GLY A 260 -21.82 -19.31 -2.75
C GLY A 260 -21.46 -18.52 -1.47
N TYR A 261 -20.20 -18.18 -1.27
CA TYR A 261 -19.74 -17.46 -0.07
C TYR A 261 -19.22 -16.06 -0.43
N ASP A 262 -19.89 -15.03 0.08
CA ASP A 262 -19.51 -13.63 -0.15
C ASP A 262 -18.31 -13.24 0.73
N VAL A 263 -17.15 -13.79 0.39
CA VAL A 263 -15.86 -13.48 1.00
C VAL A 263 -14.93 -12.92 -0.06
N VAL A 264 -14.90 -11.60 -0.17
CA VAL A 264 -14.14 -10.89 -1.21
C VAL A 264 -13.09 -9.98 -0.56
N SER A 265 -11.89 -10.02 -1.10
CA SER A 265 -10.77 -9.17 -0.69
C SER A 265 -9.85 -8.92 -1.88
N SER A 266 -9.87 -7.71 -2.40
CA SER A 266 -8.91 -7.23 -3.41
C SER A 266 -7.86 -6.35 -2.76
N LYS A 267 -6.62 -6.41 -3.26
CA LYS A 267 -5.54 -5.56 -2.81
C LYS A 267 -5.17 -4.55 -3.88
N ASN A 268 -5.39 -3.27 -3.60
CA ASN A 268 -4.92 -2.19 -4.44
C ASN A 268 -3.61 -1.65 -3.87
N TYR A 269 -2.57 -1.55 -4.70
CA TYR A 269 -1.26 -1.04 -4.31
C TYR A 269 -1.19 0.46 -4.55
N GLU A 270 -0.94 1.20 -3.49
CA GLU A 270 -1.15 2.63 -3.39
C GLU A 270 0.14 3.38 -3.09
N VAL A 271 0.20 4.57 -3.67
CA VAL A 271 1.27 5.55 -3.48
C VAL A 271 0.73 6.73 -2.70
N LYS A 272 1.38 7.04 -1.57
CA LYS A 272 0.98 8.13 -0.67
C LYS A 272 2.19 8.97 -0.28
N PHE A 273 2.00 10.28 -0.15
CA PHE A 273 2.96 11.20 0.43
C PHE A 273 2.59 11.58 1.87
N PRO A 274 3.52 12.15 2.66
CA PRO A 274 3.18 12.86 3.89
C PRO A 274 2.11 13.91 3.64
N LYS A 275 1.23 14.11 4.62
CA LYS A 275 0.11 15.06 4.53
C LYS A 275 0.58 16.47 4.21
N GLY A 276 -0.07 17.10 3.22
CA GLY A 276 0.21 18.48 2.82
C GLY A 276 1.31 18.62 1.76
N THR A 277 1.71 17.54 1.09
CA THR A 277 2.58 17.63 -0.08
C THR A 277 1.91 18.47 -1.18
N ASP A 278 2.72 19.29 -1.86
CA ASP A 278 2.26 20.21 -2.92
C ASP A 278 1.50 19.48 -4.02
N GLN A 279 0.32 20.00 -4.40
CA GLN A 279 -0.55 19.37 -5.37
C GLN A 279 0.12 19.18 -6.74
N GLY A 280 0.97 20.09 -7.16
CA GLY A 280 1.68 19.96 -8.42
C GLY A 280 2.69 18.80 -8.43
N ILE A 281 3.29 18.46 -7.27
CA ILE A 281 4.12 17.26 -7.13
C ILE A 281 3.25 15.99 -7.20
N VAL A 282 2.09 16.03 -6.54
CA VAL A 282 1.11 14.92 -6.60
C VAL A 282 0.68 14.67 -8.04
N ASP A 283 0.32 15.73 -8.76
CA ASP A 283 -0.14 15.65 -10.15
C ASP A 283 0.94 15.08 -11.08
N ILE A 284 2.21 15.50 -10.89
CA ILE A 284 3.35 15.00 -11.66
C ILE A 284 3.55 13.49 -11.44
N LEU A 285 3.52 13.05 -10.18
CA LEU A 285 3.72 11.63 -9.87
C LEU A 285 2.51 10.79 -10.29
N SER A 286 1.29 11.28 -10.08
CA SER A 286 0.06 10.59 -10.47
C SER A 286 -0.02 10.40 -11.99
N ALA A 287 0.33 11.44 -12.77
CA ALA A 287 0.41 11.34 -14.23
C ALA A 287 1.48 10.32 -14.67
N ALA A 288 2.62 10.29 -14.00
CA ALA A 288 3.67 9.32 -14.30
C ALA A 288 3.22 7.87 -14.00
N ILE A 289 2.52 7.65 -12.88
CA ILE A 289 1.97 6.34 -12.53
C ILE A 289 0.91 5.92 -13.57
N LYS A 290 0.05 6.83 -13.99
CA LYS A 290 -0.92 6.55 -15.06
C LYS A 290 -0.24 6.03 -16.32
N GLU A 291 0.78 6.73 -16.80
CA GLU A 291 1.53 6.28 -17.98
C GLU A 291 2.20 4.91 -17.78
N ILE A 292 2.72 4.64 -16.55
CA ILE A 292 3.30 3.34 -16.21
C ILE A 292 2.23 2.24 -16.26
N THR A 293 1.02 2.51 -15.78
CA THR A 293 -0.07 1.50 -15.83
C THR A 293 -0.59 1.24 -17.26
N GLU A 294 -0.27 2.11 -18.20
CA GLU A 294 -0.55 1.96 -19.63
C GLU A 294 0.63 1.36 -20.42
N ASP A 295 1.79 1.15 -19.76
CA ASP A 295 3.00 0.62 -20.38
C ASP A 295 2.90 -0.91 -20.55
N GLU A 296 3.16 -1.41 -21.77
CA GLU A 296 3.02 -2.83 -22.10
C GLU A 296 4.03 -3.70 -21.35
N GLU A 297 5.29 -3.23 -21.20
CA GLU A 297 6.33 -3.97 -20.46
C GLU A 297 5.97 -4.09 -18.99
N PHE A 298 5.45 -3.01 -18.36
CA PHE A 298 4.99 -3.03 -16.98
C PHE A 298 3.82 -4.00 -16.80
N THR A 299 2.86 -3.98 -17.73
CA THR A 299 1.72 -4.90 -17.74
C THR A 299 2.17 -6.35 -17.83
N GLU A 300 3.09 -6.66 -18.74
CA GLU A 300 3.62 -8.03 -18.91
C GLU A 300 4.40 -8.49 -17.67
N GLN A 301 5.14 -7.58 -17.03
CA GLN A 301 5.85 -7.89 -15.78
C GLN A 301 4.89 -8.17 -14.62
N LEU A 302 3.79 -7.40 -14.48
CA LEU A 302 2.77 -7.65 -13.46
C LEU A 302 2.05 -8.99 -13.69
N ARG A 303 1.73 -9.32 -14.94
CA ARG A 303 1.07 -10.60 -15.29
C ARG A 303 1.85 -11.83 -14.87
N ARG A 304 3.19 -11.77 -14.87
CA ARG A 304 4.06 -12.86 -14.36
C ARG A 304 3.86 -13.14 -12.87
N TYR A 305 3.26 -12.18 -12.17
CA TYR A 305 2.93 -12.27 -10.75
C TYR A 305 1.41 -12.26 -10.54
N TYR A 306 0.63 -12.54 -11.59
CA TYR A 306 -0.83 -12.57 -11.56
C TYR A 306 -1.50 -11.26 -11.15
N ALA A 307 -0.77 -10.15 -11.15
CA ALA A 307 -1.32 -8.83 -10.88
C ALA A 307 -1.68 -8.11 -12.19
N ILE A 308 -2.54 -7.11 -12.06
CA ILE A 308 -2.95 -6.27 -13.19
C ILE A 308 -2.59 -4.81 -12.92
N PRO A 309 -2.23 -4.02 -13.96
CA PRO A 309 -2.18 -2.58 -13.84
C PRO A 309 -3.54 -2.04 -13.45
N PHE A 310 -3.58 -1.16 -12.46
CA PHE A 310 -4.84 -0.58 -11.99
C PHE A 310 -4.63 0.84 -11.50
N TYR A 311 -5.04 1.80 -12.31
CA TYR A 311 -4.90 3.21 -11.99
C TYR A 311 -6.19 3.76 -11.39
N ARG A 312 -6.08 4.37 -10.21
CA ARG A 312 -7.05 5.30 -9.63
C ARG A 312 -6.30 6.59 -9.31
N ASP A 313 -6.87 7.72 -9.69
CA ASP A 313 -6.34 9.02 -9.31
C ASP A 313 -6.65 9.35 -7.83
N GLN A 314 -6.10 10.46 -7.37
CA GLN A 314 -6.25 10.92 -5.99
C GLN A 314 -7.73 11.07 -5.56
N GLU A 315 -8.58 11.63 -6.42
CA GLU A 315 -10.00 11.87 -6.10
C GLU A 315 -10.74 10.53 -5.94
N THR A 316 -10.53 9.63 -6.88
CA THR A 316 -11.10 8.28 -6.87
C THR A 316 -10.65 7.50 -5.64
N MET A 317 -9.33 7.50 -5.33
CA MET A 317 -8.81 6.87 -4.11
C MET A 317 -9.45 7.45 -2.86
N ASN A 318 -9.47 8.78 -2.73
CA ASN A 318 -10.04 9.45 -1.56
C ASN A 318 -11.50 9.09 -1.32
N ARG A 319 -12.28 8.93 -2.38
CA ARG A 319 -13.69 8.55 -2.28
C ARG A 319 -13.85 7.08 -1.92
N GLU A 320 -13.25 6.21 -2.70
CA GLU A 320 -13.46 4.76 -2.59
C GLU A 320 -12.83 4.18 -1.31
N ASP A 321 -11.65 4.65 -0.91
CA ASP A 321 -11.02 4.20 0.32
C ASP A 321 -11.83 4.61 1.57
N ARG A 322 -12.44 5.82 1.58
CA ARG A 322 -13.33 6.23 2.68
C ARG A 322 -14.63 5.42 2.71
N GLU A 323 -15.22 5.15 1.55
CA GLU A 323 -16.41 4.29 1.44
C GLU A 323 -16.09 2.89 1.98
N GLU A 324 -14.94 2.33 1.61
CA GLU A 324 -14.51 1.01 2.08
C GLU A 324 -14.20 1.01 3.59
N VAL A 325 -13.53 2.02 4.13
CA VAL A 325 -13.31 2.15 5.57
C VAL A 325 -14.63 2.23 6.32
N ALA A 326 -15.61 2.99 5.80
CA ALA A 326 -16.93 3.09 6.42
C ALA A 326 -17.65 1.73 6.43
N ARG A 327 -17.62 1.00 5.31
CA ARG A 327 -18.18 -0.35 5.20
C ARG A 327 -17.51 -1.35 6.14
N LEU A 328 -16.18 -1.28 6.25
CA LEU A 328 -15.43 -2.15 7.17
C LEU A 328 -15.71 -1.81 8.64
N LYS A 329 -15.87 -0.52 9.00
CA LYS A 329 -16.26 -0.11 10.36
C LYS A 329 -17.62 -0.67 10.73
N GLU A 330 -18.63 -0.48 9.87
CA GLU A 330 -19.97 -1.05 10.08
C GLU A 330 -19.94 -2.56 10.25
N TYR A 331 -19.03 -3.24 9.54
CA TYR A 331 -18.87 -4.68 9.62
C TYR A 331 -18.24 -5.15 10.96
N PHE A 332 -17.30 -4.39 11.52
CA PHE A 332 -16.59 -4.78 12.75
C PHE A 332 -17.21 -4.23 14.05
N GLU A 333 -18.17 -3.32 13.98
CA GLU A 333 -18.95 -2.80 15.12
C GLU A 333 -20.07 -3.76 15.52
#